data_65261de4ab21823838c849630b653363
#
_entry.id   65261de4ab21823838c849630b653363
#
_cell.length_a   1.000
_cell.length_b   1.000
_cell.length_c   1.000
_cell.angle_alpha   90.00
_cell.angle_beta   90.00
_cell.angle_gamma   90.00
#
_symmetry.space_group_name_H-M   'P 1'
#
loop_
_entity.id
_entity.type
_entity.pdbx_description
1 polymer ?
#
loop_
_entity_poly.entity_id
_entity_poly.type
_entity_poly.pdbx_seq_one_letter_code
_entity_poly.pdbx_strand_id
1 'polypeptide(L)'
;MAMKNGVLAGYPIDTMKVRLFDGSYHDVDSDSLSFEICAKIAFKGACKQAKPVLLEPIMKIEVVTPSEYLGDVLGDLNSRRSQVQNMDARGTTQVVTAFIPLAETFQYATHVRSITTGRASFAMELDHYSPVPRNVAEKVTGI
;
A
#
# COMPACT_ATOMS: atom_id res chain seq x y z
N MET A 1 -11.02 -1.23 18.63
CA MET A 1 -12.18 -0.69 17.89
C MET A 1 -11.80 0.51 17.02
N ALA A 2 -11.22 1.55 17.62
CA ALA A 2 -10.85 2.79 16.89
C ALA A 2 -9.79 2.58 15.81
N MET A 3 -8.94 1.58 15.91
CA MET A 3 -7.92 1.26 14.89
C MET A 3 -8.49 0.82 13.55
N LYS A 4 -9.74 0.41 13.49
CA LYS A 4 -10.38 -0.03 12.23
C LYS A 4 -10.63 1.13 11.26
N ASN A 5 -10.72 2.36 11.78
CA ASN A 5 -10.95 3.57 11.00
C ASN A 5 -9.85 4.59 11.31
N GLY A 6 -8.83 4.62 10.47
CA GLY A 6 -7.73 5.58 10.59
C GLY A 6 -8.15 7.02 10.31
N VAL A 7 -7.36 7.97 10.79
CA VAL A 7 -7.67 9.40 10.76
C VAL A 7 -7.43 10.07 9.42
N LEU A 8 -6.68 9.45 8.50
CA LEU A 8 -6.39 10.03 7.18
C LEU A 8 -7.50 9.73 6.15
N ALA A 9 -7.78 8.46 5.91
CA ALA A 9 -8.69 8.04 4.85
C ALA A 9 -9.63 6.91 5.29
N GLY A 10 -9.77 6.66 6.59
CA GLY A 10 -10.64 5.62 7.13
C GLY A 10 -10.10 4.20 7.01
N TYR A 11 -8.89 4.01 6.47
CA TYR A 11 -8.26 2.69 6.41
C TYR A 11 -7.81 2.23 7.79
N PRO A 12 -7.80 0.90 8.06
CA PRO A 12 -7.33 0.38 9.33
C PRO A 12 -5.89 0.78 9.63
N ILE A 13 -5.60 0.99 10.91
CA ILE A 13 -4.23 1.23 11.39
C ILE A 13 -3.54 -0.13 11.55
N ASP A 14 -2.36 -0.28 10.95
CA ASP A 14 -1.61 -1.53 10.94
C ASP A 14 -0.92 -1.78 12.29
N THR A 15 0.08 -0.97 12.60
CA THR A 15 0.85 -1.12 13.84
C THR A 15 0.97 0.20 14.57
N MET A 16 0.83 0.14 15.89
CA MET A 16 1.07 1.28 16.77
C MET A 16 1.31 0.83 18.20
N LYS A 17 1.93 1.70 18.98
CA LYS A 17 2.09 1.53 20.42
C LYS A 17 1.32 2.65 21.12
N VAL A 18 0.42 2.25 22.00
CA VAL A 18 -0.39 3.19 22.80
C VAL A 18 0.02 3.07 24.25
N ARG A 19 0.26 4.21 24.90
CA ARG A 19 0.58 4.28 26.33
C ARG A 19 -0.35 5.26 27.00
N LEU A 20 -1.11 4.77 27.98
CA LEU A 20 -1.88 5.61 28.88
C LEU A 20 -0.99 5.96 30.08
N PHE A 21 -0.77 7.25 30.33
CA PHE A 21 0.11 7.70 31.41
C PHE A 21 -0.57 8.62 32.42
N ASP A 22 -1.75 9.13 32.14
CA ASP A 22 -2.50 10.01 33.03
C ASP A 22 -4.00 9.93 32.75
N GLY A 23 -4.78 10.35 33.76
CA GLY A 23 -6.22 10.43 33.66
C GLY A 23 -6.81 11.06 34.92
N SER A 24 -8.08 11.42 34.87
CA SER A 24 -8.82 11.92 36.03
C SER A 24 -10.15 11.18 36.16
N TYR A 25 -10.69 11.19 37.37
CA TYR A 25 -11.90 10.49 37.72
C TYR A 25 -12.82 11.35 38.55
N HIS A 26 -14.11 11.35 38.22
CA HIS A 26 -15.17 12.05 38.98
C HIS A 26 -16.34 11.09 39.22
N ASP A 27 -16.77 10.96 40.46
CA ASP A 27 -17.80 9.99 40.90
C ASP A 27 -19.12 10.09 40.12
N VAL A 28 -19.48 11.26 39.65
CA VAL A 28 -20.75 11.51 38.93
C VAL A 28 -20.62 11.31 37.42
N ASP A 29 -19.46 11.62 36.86
CA ASP A 29 -19.24 11.69 35.40
C ASP A 29 -18.42 10.53 34.82
N SER A 30 -17.89 9.66 35.68
CA SER A 30 -16.93 8.62 35.27
C SER A 30 -17.57 7.24 35.36
N ASP A 31 -17.97 6.73 34.21
CA ASP A 31 -18.45 5.36 34.04
C ASP A 31 -17.73 4.66 32.88
N SER A 32 -18.00 3.39 32.64
CA SER A 32 -17.38 2.61 31.57
C SER A 32 -17.63 3.20 30.19
N LEU A 33 -18.84 3.67 29.94
CA LEU A 33 -19.20 4.27 28.64
C LEU A 33 -18.47 5.60 28.41
N SER A 34 -18.42 6.44 29.44
CA SER A 34 -17.72 7.74 29.37
C SER A 34 -16.22 7.55 29.12
N PHE A 35 -15.59 6.59 29.79
CA PHE A 35 -14.18 6.25 29.54
C PHE A 35 -13.94 5.69 28.15
N GLU A 36 -14.84 4.87 27.64
CA GLU A 36 -14.73 4.33 26.26
C GLU A 36 -14.81 5.45 25.23
N ILE A 37 -15.75 6.36 25.36
CA ILE A 37 -15.90 7.52 24.44
C ILE A 37 -14.68 8.44 24.54
N CYS A 38 -14.22 8.73 25.75
CA CYS A 38 -13.03 9.54 26.00
C CYS A 38 -11.79 8.91 25.36
N ALA A 39 -11.61 7.61 25.52
CA ALA A 39 -10.49 6.87 24.92
C ALA A 39 -10.50 6.94 23.39
N LYS A 40 -11.68 6.83 22.77
CA LYS A 40 -11.81 6.95 21.31
C LYS A 40 -11.44 8.35 20.81
N ILE A 41 -11.90 9.39 21.51
CA ILE A 41 -11.58 10.79 21.17
C ILE A 41 -10.08 11.05 21.34
N ALA A 42 -9.50 10.63 22.46
CA ALA A 42 -8.08 10.79 22.74
C ALA A 42 -7.22 10.05 21.72
N PHE A 43 -7.60 8.83 21.36
CA PHE A 43 -6.93 8.01 20.35
C PHE A 43 -6.89 8.71 18.98
N LYS A 44 -8.02 9.23 18.51
CA LYS A 44 -8.09 9.95 17.24
C LYS A 44 -7.23 11.21 17.26
N GLY A 45 -7.26 11.97 18.35
CA GLY A 45 -6.43 13.16 18.52
C GLY A 45 -4.94 12.83 18.53
N ALA A 46 -4.55 11.80 19.26
CA ALA A 46 -3.16 11.33 19.33
C ALA A 46 -2.67 10.84 17.96
N CYS A 47 -3.49 10.09 17.22
CA CYS A 47 -3.15 9.62 15.88
C CYS A 47 -2.90 10.78 14.91
N LYS A 48 -3.71 11.84 14.97
CA LYS A 48 -3.50 13.03 14.14
C LYS A 48 -2.18 13.74 14.45
N GLN A 49 -1.79 13.79 15.73
CA GLN A 49 -0.53 14.41 16.17
C GLN A 49 0.70 13.54 15.90
N ALA A 50 0.53 12.22 15.81
CA ALA A 50 1.61 11.27 15.60
C ALA A 50 2.13 11.20 14.16
N LYS A 51 1.71 12.11 13.29
CA LYS A 51 2.10 12.16 11.87
C LYS A 51 1.76 10.85 11.16
N PRO A 52 0.49 10.50 11.03
CA PRO A 52 0.09 9.26 10.39
C PRO A 52 0.52 9.22 8.92
N VAL A 53 0.88 8.04 8.45
CA VAL A 53 1.31 7.80 7.08
C VAL A 53 0.37 6.78 6.45
N LEU A 54 -0.10 7.08 5.25
CA LEU A 54 -0.87 6.14 4.46
C LEU A 54 0.08 5.12 3.84
N LEU A 55 -0.22 3.84 4.05
CA LEU A 55 0.55 2.74 3.47
C LEU A 55 -0.18 2.14 2.27
N GLU A 56 0.57 1.67 1.31
CA GLU A 56 0.05 0.91 0.18
C GLU A 56 0.75 -0.45 0.08
N PRO A 57 0.04 -1.51 -0.34
CA PRO A 57 0.68 -2.79 -0.58
C PRO A 57 1.55 -2.72 -1.82
N ILE A 58 2.78 -3.21 -1.67
CA ILE A 58 3.74 -3.33 -2.77
C ILE A 58 3.84 -4.80 -3.14
N MET A 59 3.54 -5.09 -4.39
CA MET A 59 3.55 -6.43 -4.93
C MET A 59 4.90 -6.72 -5.57
N LYS A 60 5.41 -7.93 -5.35
CA LYS A 60 6.53 -8.45 -6.12
C LYS A 60 5.97 -9.13 -7.36
N ILE A 61 6.33 -8.63 -8.52
CA ILE A 61 5.89 -9.16 -9.79
C ILE A 61 7.08 -9.78 -10.52
N GLU A 62 6.87 -10.95 -11.09
CA GLU A 62 7.83 -11.62 -11.97
C GLU A 62 7.19 -11.81 -13.34
N VAL A 63 7.74 -11.14 -14.33
CA VAL A 63 7.24 -11.19 -15.71
C VAL A 63 8.20 -12.00 -16.56
N VAL A 64 7.68 -13.03 -17.21
CA VAL A 64 8.42 -13.86 -18.17
C VAL A 64 7.97 -13.48 -19.56
N THR A 65 8.87 -12.93 -20.36
CA THR A 65 8.58 -12.44 -21.71
C THR A 65 9.65 -12.80 -22.71
N PRO A 66 9.30 -13.01 -23.98
CA PRO A 66 10.32 -13.10 -25.04
C PRO A 66 11.16 -11.84 -25.09
N SER A 67 12.46 -11.99 -25.40
CA SER A 67 13.42 -10.88 -25.43
C SER A 67 13.00 -9.73 -26.35
N GLU A 68 12.28 -10.03 -27.44
CA GLU A 68 11.80 -9.03 -28.39
C GLU A 68 10.77 -8.04 -27.80
N TYR A 69 10.07 -8.43 -26.72
CA TYR A 69 9.08 -7.57 -26.03
C TYR A 69 9.61 -6.94 -24.75
N LEU A 70 10.86 -7.18 -24.39
CA LEU A 70 11.44 -6.71 -23.13
C LEU A 70 11.33 -5.19 -22.98
N GLY A 71 11.65 -4.44 -24.02
CA GLY A 71 11.55 -2.98 -24.01
C GLY A 71 10.14 -2.47 -23.74
N ASP A 72 9.14 -3.08 -24.35
CA ASP A 72 7.74 -2.73 -24.16
C ASP A 72 7.27 -3.03 -22.74
N VAL A 73 7.66 -4.18 -22.20
CA VAL A 73 7.34 -4.59 -20.82
C VAL A 73 7.98 -3.65 -19.80
N LEU A 74 9.25 -3.30 -19.98
CA LEU A 74 9.96 -2.36 -19.10
C LEU A 74 9.35 -0.96 -19.15
N GLY A 75 8.99 -0.50 -20.35
CA GLY A 75 8.32 0.80 -20.51
C GLY A 75 6.98 0.86 -19.78
N ASP A 76 6.19 -0.21 -19.89
CA ASP A 76 4.90 -0.30 -19.17
C ASP A 76 5.09 -0.35 -17.65
N LEU A 77 6.03 -1.16 -17.16
CA LEU A 77 6.33 -1.23 -15.74
C LEU A 77 6.78 0.13 -15.18
N ASN A 78 7.64 0.84 -15.91
CA ASN A 78 8.09 2.17 -15.49
C ASN A 78 6.94 3.17 -15.42
N SER A 79 5.96 3.08 -16.30
CA SER A 79 4.77 3.95 -16.27
C SER A 79 3.86 3.66 -15.06
N ARG A 80 4.01 2.51 -14.41
CA ARG A 80 3.19 2.07 -13.28
C ARG A 80 3.88 2.24 -11.92
N ARG A 81 4.81 3.16 -11.80
CA ARG A 81 5.57 3.42 -10.55
C ARG A 81 6.32 2.18 -10.03
N SER A 82 6.70 1.27 -10.91
CA SER A 82 7.43 0.07 -10.51
C SER A 82 8.92 0.34 -10.32
N GLN A 83 9.57 -0.51 -9.53
CA GLN A 83 11.01 -0.53 -9.34
C GLN A 83 11.52 -1.90 -9.80
N VAL A 84 12.18 -1.95 -10.93
CA VAL A 84 12.80 -3.18 -11.44
C VAL A 84 13.97 -3.56 -10.54
N GLN A 85 13.91 -4.75 -9.97
CA GLN A 85 14.93 -5.25 -9.05
C GLN A 85 15.97 -6.12 -9.76
N ASN A 86 15.52 -6.93 -10.70
CA ASN A 86 16.39 -7.87 -11.39
C ASN A 86 15.85 -8.18 -12.78
N MET A 87 16.76 -8.47 -13.69
CA MET A 87 16.47 -9.00 -15.01
C MET A 87 17.39 -10.19 -15.27
N ASP A 88 16.83 -11.32 -15.63
CA ASP A 88 17.57 -12.54 -15.89
C ASP A 88 17.24 -13.07 -17.29
N ALA A 89 18.27 -13.40 -18.06
CA ALA A 89 18.12 -13.96 -19.39
C ALA A 89 18.13 -15.49 -19.33
N ARG A 90 17.09 -16.12 -19.88
CA ARG A 90 16.97 -17.57 -19.98
C ARG A 90 16.76 -17.95 -21.44
N GLY A 91 17.87 -18.11 -22.20
CA GLY A 91 17.80 -18.33 -23.62
C GLY A 91 17.25 -17.13 -24.38
N THR A 92 16.16 -17.30 -25.12
CA THR A 92 15.46 -16.22 -25.82
C THR A 92 14.39 -15.54 -24.97
N THR A 93 14.28 -15.93 -23.69
CA THR A 93 13.28 -15.42 -22.75
C THR A 93 13.95 -14.57 -21.68
N GLN A 94 13.30 -13.51 -21.28
CA GLN A 94 13.73 -12.63 -20.20
C GLN A 94 12.76 -12.75 -19.00
N VAL A 95 13.31 -12.77 -17.80
CA VAL A 95 12.57 -12.75 -16.56
C VAL A 95 12.85 -11.42 -15.85
N VAL A 96 11.82 -10.62 -15.66
CA VAL A 96 11.91 -9.32 -14.99
C VAL A 96 11.24 -9.44 -13.63
N THR A 97 11.98 -9.13 -12.57
CA THR A 97 11.47 -9.06 -11.22
C THR A 97 11.39 -7.59 -10.80
N ALA A 98 10.22 -7.16 -10.36
CA ALA A 98 9.99 -5.76 -9.97
C ALA A 98 9.06 -5.65 -8.79
N PHE A 99 9.15 -4.53 -8.07
CA PHE A 99 8.16 -4.13 -7.08
C PHE A 99 7.22 -3.11 -7.70
N ILE A 100 5.92 -3.31 -7.51
CA ILE A 100 4.88 -2.46 -8.08
C ILE A 100 3.75 -2.25 -7.05
N PRO A 101 3.25 -1.02 -6.87
CA PRO A 101 2.09 -0.80 -6.02
C PRO A 101 0.85 -1.54 -6.54
N LEU A 102 0.09 -2.17 -5.65
CA LEU A 102 -1.12 -2.91 -6.04
C LEU A 102 -2.09 -2.05 -6.85
N ALA A 103 -2.22 -0.78 -6.51
CA ALA A 103 -3.11 0.14 -7.22
C ALA A 103 -2.78 0.30 -8.71
N GLU A 104 -1.52 0.06 -9.10
CA GLU A 104 -1.06 0.16 -10.48
C GLU A 104 -1.16 -1.18 -11.23
N THR A 105 -1.58 -2.26 -10.57
CA THR A 105 -1.65 -3.60 -11.16
C THR A 105 -3.00 -3.93 -11.78
N PHE A 106 -4.01 -3.10 -11.56
CA PHE A 106 -5.33 -3.33 -12.14
C PHE A 106 -5.26 -3.29 -13.66
N GLN A 107 -5.87 -4.28 -14.30
CA GLN A 107 -5.84 -4.50 -15.75
C GLN A 107 -4.44 -4.79 -16.32
N TYR A 108 -3.42 -4.98 -15.47
CA TYR A 108 -2.07 -5.27 -15.94
C TYR A 108 -2.02 -6.56 -16.77
N ALA A 109 -2.73 -7.60 -16.35
CA ALA A 109 -2.78 -8.87 -17.06
C ALA A 109 -3.25 -8.71 -18.52
N THR A 110 -4.29 -7.93 -18.73
CA THR A 110 -4.81 -7.64 -20.07
C THR A 110 -3.82 -6.82 -20.86
N HIS A 111 -3.20 -5.83 -20.25
CA HIS A 111 -2.26 -4.93 -20.91
C HIS A 111 -0.98 -5.65 -21.34
N VAL A 112 -0.37 -6.45 -20.44
CA VAL A 112 0.84 -7.19 -20.76
C VAL A 112 0.61 -8.22 -21.86
N ARG A 113 -0.55 -8.85 -21.88
CA ARG A 113 -0.93 -9.76 -22.97
C ARG A 113 -1.09 -9.03 -24.30
N SER A 114 -1.66 -7.83 -24.25
CA SER A 114 -1.84 -6.99 -25.45
C SER A 114 -0.50 -6.59 -26.07
N ILE A 115 0.44 -6.05 -25.28
CA ILE A 115 1.73 -5.58 -25.80
C ILE A 115 2.68 -6.71 -26.18
N THR A 116 2.48 -7.93 -25.68
CA THR A 116 3.33 -9.09 -25.97
C THR A 116 2.66 -10.13 -26.87
N THR A 117 1.50 -9.81 -27.39
CA THR A 117 0.73 -10.72 -28.27
C THR A 117 0.44 -12.08 -27.58
N GLY A 118 0.14 -12.03 -26.27
CA GLY A 118 -0.16 -13.22 -25.47
C GLY A 118 1.04 -14.07 -25.07
N ARG A 119 2.26 -13.64 -25.37
CA ARG A 119 3.48 -14.41 -25.12
C ARG A 119 4.09 -14.25 -23.75
N ALA A 120 3.75 -13.18 -23.03
CA ALA A 120 4.26 -12.97 -21.68
C ALA A 120 3.32 -13.61 -20.66
N SER A 121 3.92 -14.09 -19.58
CA SER A 121 3.20 -14.51 -18.36
C SER A 121 3.78 -13.78 -17.16
N PHE A 122 3.00 -13.67 -16.11
CA PHE A 122 3.48 -13.06 -14.88
C PHE A 122 2.93 -13.76 -13.66
N ALA A 123 3.67 -13.69 -12.57
CA ALA A 123 3.25 -14.07 -11.22
C ALA A 123 3.37 -12.86 -10.30
N MET A 124 2.48 -12.73 -9.35
CA MET A 124 2.43 -11.59 -8.44
C MET A 124 2.13 -12.07 -7.03
N GLU A 125 2.88 -11.56 -6.05
CA GLU A 125 2.67 -11.84 -4.64
C GLU A 125 2.86 -10.57 -3.82
N LEU A 126 2.21 -10.49 -2.65
CA LEU A 126 2.41 -9.40 -1.72
C LEU A 126 3.82 -9.50 -1.12
N ASP A 127 4.61 -8.43 -1.23
CA ASP A 127 5.95 -8.36 -0.65
C ASP A 127 5.96 -7.58 0.66
N HIS A 128 5.54 -6.33 0.64
CA HIS A 128 5.54 -5.46 1.80
C HIS A 128 4.57 -4.29 1.64
N TYR A 129 4.39 -3.51 2.71
CA TYR A 129 3.70 -2.22 2.68
C TYR A 129 4.73 -1.10 2.70
N SER A 130 4.44 -0.04 1.97
CA SER A 130 5.33 1.13 1.86
C SER A 130 4.53 2.42 1.93
N PRO A 131 5.11 3.51 2.46
CA PRO A 131 4.45 4.81 2.46
C PRO A 131 4.04 5.25 1.06
N VAL A 132 2.81 5.74 0.94
CA VAL A 132 2.29 6.26 -0.33
C VAL A 132 2.98 7.59 -0.65
N PRO A 133 3.41 7.84 -1.90
CA PRO A 133 3.93 9.15 -2.29
C PRO A 133 2.90 10.26 -2.02
N ARG A 134 3.37 11.45 -1.69
CA ARG A 134 2.53 12.58 -1.29
C ARG A 134 1.44 12.91 -2.31
N ASN A 135 1.80 12.97 -3.57
CA ASN A 135 0.86 13.25 -4.66
C ASN A 135 -0.28 12.22 -4.78
N VAL A 136 0.01 10.96 -4.47
CA VAL A 136 -0.99 9.89 -4.47
C VAL A 136 -1.83 9.94 -3.18
N ALA A 137 -1.19 10.19 -2.05
CA ALA A 137 -1.88 10.33 -0.76
C ALA A 137 -2.89 11.49 -0.80
N GLU A 138 -2.54 12.61 -1.40
CA GLU A 138 -3.43 13.76 -1.59
C GLU A 138 -4.68 13.39 -2.40
N LYS A 139 -4.53 12.58 -3.42
CA LYS A 139 -5.67 12.09 -4.22
C LYS A 139 -6.61 11.18 -3.43
N VAL A 140 -6.06 10.33 -2.58
CA VAL A 140 -6.84 9.38 -1.79
C VAL A 140 -7.52 10.06 -0.61
N THR A 141 -6.82 10.97 0.06
CA THR A 141 -7.34 11.67 1.25
C THR A 141 -8.20 12.88 0.92
N GLY A 142 -8.13 13.40 -0.30
CA GLY A 142 -8.87 14.58 -0.73
C GLY A 142 -8.35 15.90 -0.16
N ILE A 143 -7.13 15.91 0.33
CA ILE A 143 -6.49 17.09 0.92
C ILE A 143 -5.54 17.74 -0.08
#